data_94f812266cd3c33730d85e8c1c914094
#
_entry.id   94f812266cd3c33730d85e8c1c914094
#
_cell.length_a   1.000
_cell.length_b   1.000
_cell.length_c   1.000
_cell.angle_alpha   90.00
_cell.angle_beta   90.00
_cell.angle_gamma   90.00
#
_symmetry.space_group_name_H-M   'P 1'
#
loop_
_entity.id
_entity.type
_entity.pdbx_description
1 polymer ?
#
loop_
_entity_poly.entity_id
_entity_poly.type
_entity_poly.pdbx_seq_one_letter_code
_entity_poly.pdbx_strand_id
1 'polypeptide(L)'
;DPKIAKWKTKFNPENYKSKNFSEEVIDSKTNKVVIKLGEKINYLNAKKLSNDGLKDIFVSKDSLIGKFLHTEIKMNNEENDIFKIGTELNETIIDKIIEANIHSLDLSVTNSINKGPYLLVTVLNDKNNTKDEAITEIYKMLRPGEPPTIEIATQIFNNLFFSSDRYDLSDVGRVKMNSRLNQECSDKITILRNDDIIAIIH
;
A
#
# COMPACT_ATOMS: atom_id res chain seq x y z
N ASP A 1 -14.81 26.39 6.28
CA ASP A 1 -14.29 27.66 5.74
C ASP A 1 -13.37 27.29 4.57
N PRO A 2 -13.71 27.64 3.32
CA PRO A 2 -12.92 27.28 2.14
C PRO A 2 -11.50 27.87 2.14
N LYS A 3 -11.20 28.82 3.02
CA LYS A 3 -9.85 29.39 3.19
C LYS A 3 -8.97 28.62 4.14
N ILE A 4 -9.51 27.64 4.88
CA ILE A 4 -8.75 26.75 5.74
C ILE A 4 -9.20 25.32 5.38
N ALA A 5 -8.67 24.79 4.29
CA ALA A 5 -8.91 23.42 3.91
C ALA A 5 -8.34 22.48 4.99
N LYS A 6 -9.16 22.17 5.99
CA LYS A 6 -8.80 21.19 7.02
C LYS A 6 -9.30 19.83 6.58
N TRP A 7 -8.38 18.96 6.21
CA TRP A 7 -8.66 17.57 5.96
C TRP A 7 -8.89 16.82 7.27
N LYS A 8 -9.70 15.77 7.21
CA LYS A 8 -9.96 14.88 8.35
C LYS A 8 -9.58 13.46 8.00
N THR A 9 -9.07 12.74 8.96
CA THR A 9 -8.82 11.30 8.82
C THR A 9 -9.32 10.56 10.06
N LYS A 10 -9.67 9.29 9.89
CA LYS A 10 -10.03 8.43 11.03
C LYS A 10 -8.80 8.21 11.91
N PHE A 11 -8.99 8.36 13.21
CA PHE A 11 -7.96 8.04 14.17
C PHE A 11 -7.89 6.51 14.37
N ASN A 12 -6.80 5.89 13.91
CA ASN A 12 -6.55 4.46 14.11
C ASN A 12 -5.36 4.26 15.05
N PRO A 13 -5.58 3.72 16.28
CA PRO A 13 -4.50 3.48 17.26
C PRO A 13 -3.35 2.62 16.73
N GLU A 14 -3.58 1.72 15.79
CA GLU A 14 -2.57 0.84 15.19
C GLU A 14 -1.46 1.63 14.46
N ASN A 15 -1.78 2.81 13.96
CA ASN A 15 -0.84 3.66 13.22
C ASN A 15 0.13 4.42 14.16
N TYR A 16 -0.08 4.31 15.49
CA TYR A 16 0.65 5.11 16.49
C TYR A 16 1.49 4.26 17.44
N LYS A 17 2.13 3.22 16.92
CA LYS A 17 3.08 2.40 17.68
C LYS A 17 4.40 3.17 17.83
N SER A 18 4.61 3.82 18.98
CA SER A 18 5.87 4.52 19.36
C SER A 18 6.29 5.64 18.38
N LYS A 19 5.35 6.46 17.94
CA LYS A 19 5.62 7.57 17.03
C LYS A 19 5.81 8.89 17.81
N ASN A 20 6.84 9.65 17.46
CA ASN A 20 6.94 11.06 17.84
C ASN A 20 6.10 11.88 16.87
N PHE A 21 5.30 12.78 17.37
CA PHE A 21 4.52 13.67 16.54
C PHE A 21 5.34 14.92 16.19
N SER A 22 5.46 15.18 14.89
CA SER A 22 6.02 16.42 14.35
C SER A 22 5.00 17.56 14.32
N GLU A 23 3.73 17.26 14.60
CA GLU A 23 2.62 18.21 14.59
C GLU A 23 1.65 17.92 15.73
N GLU A 24 0.85 18.91 16.10
CA GLU A 24 -0.22 18.72 17.08
C GLU A 24 -1.38 17.92 16.47
N VAL A 25 -1.88 16.95 17.23
CA VAL A 25 -3.08 16.20 16.82
C VAL A 25 -4.30 16.87 17.43
N ILE A 26 -5.19 17.33 16.58
CA ILE A 26 -6.40 18.06 16.96
C ILE A 26 -7.62 17.18 16.65
N ASP A 27 -8.48 16.99 17.65
CA ASP A 27 -9.76 16.33 17.47
C ASP A 27 -10.68 17.17 16.54
N SER A 28 -11.17 16.53 15.51
CA SER A 28 -12.00 17.22 14.51
C SER A 28 -13.39 17.64 15.02
N LYS A 29 -13.87 17.04 16.12
CA LYS A 29 -15.17 17.36 16.72
C LYS A 29 -15.10 18.49 17.72
N THR A 30 -14.10 18.41 18.60
CA THR A 30 -13.99 19.34 19.74
C THR A 30 -13.05 20.51 19.47
N ASN A 31 -12.27 20.48 18.37
CA ASN A 31 -11.19 21.42 18.07
C ASN A 31 -10.13 21.53 19.18
N LYS A 32 -10.01 20.52 20.06
CA LYS A 32 -9.02 20.50 21.12
C LYS A 32 -7.77 19.76 20.69
N VAL A 33 -6.61 20.26 21.10
CA VAL A 33 -5.35 19.54 20.96
C VAL A 33 -5.37 18.34 21.88
N VAL A 34 -5.26 17.14 21.31
CA VAL A 34 -5.29 15.86 22.02
C VAL A 34 -3.88 15.34 22.27
N ILE A 35 -2.95 15.62 21.36
CA ILE A 35 -1.55 15.28 21.47
C ILE A 35 -0.74 16.50 21.07
N LYS A 36 0.22 16.88 21.94
CA LYS A 36 1.07 18.04 21.71
C LYS A 36 2.25 17.72 20.82
N LEU A 37 2.80 18.75 20.21
CA LEU A 37 4.04 18.67 19.42
C LEU A 37 5.15 18.01 20.24
N GLY A 38 5.84 17.03 19.65
CA GLY A 38 6.96 16.32 20.29
C GLY A 38 6.57 15.27 21.33
N GLU A 39 5.28 15.13 21.64
CA GLU A 39 4.78 14.10 22.57
C GLU A 39 4.93 12.70 21.97
N LYS A 40 5.46 11.76 22.77
CA LYS A 40 5.51 10.35 22.40
C LYS A 40 4.23 9.65 22.78
N ILE A 41 3.57 9.07 21.82
CA ILE A 41 2.42 8.23 22.09
C ILE A 41 2.79 6.75 21.87
N ASN A 42 2.34 5.90 22.77
CA ASN A 42 2.38 4.46 22.59
C ASN A 42 0.99 3.93 22.20
N TYR A 43 0.94 2.68 21.73
CA TYR A 43 -0.30 2.04 21.33
C TYR A 43 -1.39 2.05 22.43
N LEU A 44 -0.99 1.83 23.69
CA LEU A 44 -1.95 1.82 24.81
C LEU A 44 -2.59 3.18 25.04
N ASN A 45 -1.81 4.26 24.97
CA ASN A 45 -2.35 5.61 25.07
C ASN A 45 -3.21 5.99 23.88
N ALA A 46 -2.82 5.60 22.66
CA ALA A 46 -3.65 5.80 21.46
C ALA A 46 -4.97 5.04 21.58
N LYS A 47 -4.96 3.80 22.08
CA LYS A 47 -6.17 3.02 22.33
C LYS A 47 -7.08 3.64 23.38
N LYS A 48 -6.52 4.22 24.45
CA LYS A 48 -7.30 4.97 25.44
C LYS A 48 -8.01 6.17 24.80
N LEU A 49 -7.29 6.99 24.03
CA LEU A 49 -7.89 8.13 23.33
C LEU A 49 -9.01 7.72 22.38
N SER A 50 -8.86 6.61 21.68
CA SER A 50 -9.92 6.07 20.83
C SER A 50 -11.15 5.62 21.65
N ASN A 51 -10.95 4.98 22.79
CA ASN A 51 -12.02 4.55 23.72
C ASN A 51 -12.70 5.76 24.37
N ASP A 52 -11.98 6.83 24.65
CA ASP A 52 -12.48 8.10 25.20
C ASP A 52 -13.29 8.92 24.16
N GLY A 53 -13.41 8.40 22.93
CA GLY A 53 -14.29 8.95 21.89
C GLY A 53 -13.59 9.71 20.77
N LEU A 54 -12.27 9.72 20.69
CA LEU A 54 -11.53 10.26 19.56
C LEU A 54 -11.71 9.39 18.33
N LYS A 55 -12.48 9.86 17.34
CA LYS A 55 -12.78 9.13 16.10
C LYS A 55 -12.06 9.72 14.90
N ASP A 56 -12.06 11.04 14.76
CA ASP A 56 -11.53 11.74 13.61
C ASP A 56 -10.61 12.86 14.07
N ILE A 57 -9.49 13.02 13.38
CA ILE A 57 -8.49 14.05 13.65
C ILE A 57 -8.31 14.94 12.42
N PHE A 58 -7.93 16.19 12.65
CA PHE A 58 -7.49 17.04 11.58
C PHE A 58 -6.10 16.65 11.08
N VAL A 59 -5.90 16.84 9.79
CA VAL A 59 -4.65 16.57 9.08
C VAL A 59 -4.22 17.87 8.42
N SER A 60 -2.96 18.26 8.62
CA SER A 60 -2.39 19.42 7.95
C SER A 60 -2.07 19.13 6.49
N LYS A 61 -1.94 20.16 5.67
CA LYS A 61 -1.48 20.04 4.28
C LYS A 61 -0.09 19.40 4.23
N ASP A 62 0.80 19.80 5.14
CA ASP A 62 2.19 19.30 5.20
C ASP A 62 2.25 17.80 5.48
N SER A 63 1.34 17.27 6.30
CA SER A 63 1.29 15.85 6.61
C SER A 63 0.75 14.99 5.45
N LEU A 64 0.18 15.59 4.41
CA LEU A 64 -0.22 14.90 3.18
C LEU A 64 0.92 14.80 2.17
N ILE A 65 1.92 15.68 2.23
CA ILE A 65 3.08 15.65 1.33
C ILE A 65 3.85 14.34 1.52
N GLY A 66 4.23 13.71 0.40
CA GLY A 66 4.91 12.42 0.38
C GLY A 66 4.00 11.21 0.59
N LYS A 67 2.68 11.40 0.66
CA LYS A 67 1.72 10.29 0.64
C LYS A 67 1.31 9.95 -0.79
N PHE A 68 0.84 8.71 -0.98
CA PHE A 68 0.51 8.18 -2.30
C PHE A 68 -1.00 7.97 -2.43
N LEU A 69 -1.54 8.34 -3.57
CA LEU A 69 -2.94 8.09 -3.90
C LEU A 69 -3.21 6.59 -4.01
N HIS A 70 -4.29 6.12 -3.38
CA HIS A 70 -4.77 4.74 -3.48
C HIS A 70 -5.78 4.57 -4.62
N THR A 71 -6.47 5.63 -4.98
CA THR A 71 -7.47 5.66 -6.06
C THR A 71 -7.12 6.71 -7.09
N GLU A 72 -7.56 6.48 -8.32
CA GLU A 72 -7.44 7.46 -9.40
C GLU A 72 -8.37 8.65 -9.14
N ILE A 73 -7.85 9.85 -9.36
CA ILE A 73 -8.61 11.09 -9.21
C ILE A 73 -8.74 11.76 -10.58
N LYS A 74 -9.97 11.91 -11.04
CA LYS A 74 -10.30 12.67 -12.26
C LYS A 74 -10.58 14.11 -11.88
N MET A 75 -9.79 15.03 -12.45
CA MET A 75 -9.98 16.44 -12.31
C MET A 75 -10.76 16.92 -13.52
N ASN A 76 -11.87 17.59 -13.31
CA ASN A 76 -12.74 18.13 -14.37
C ASN A 76 -12.87 17.22 -15.61
N ASN A 77 -13.95 17.24 -16.34
CA ASN A 77 -14.30 16.33 -17.45
C ASN A 77 -13.33 16.25 -18.66
N GLU A 78 -12.08 16.66 -18.50
CA GLU A 78 -11.04 16.52 -19.52
C GLU A 78 -10.19 15.27 -19.27
N GLU A 79 -10.09 14.40 -20.27
CA GLU A 79 -9.37 13.12 -20.22
C GLU A 79 -7.88 13.22 -19.87
N ASN A 80 -7.31 14.43 -19.88
CA ASN A 80 -5.88 14.67 -19.66
C ASN A 80 -5.49 15.08 -18.22
N ASP A 81 -6.45 15.36 -17.34
CA ASP A 81 -6.17 15.76 -15.95
C ASP A 81 -6.56 14.67 -14.96
N ILE A 82 -5.87 13.53 -15.08
CA ILE A 82 -6.08 12.36 -14.22
C ILE A 82 -4.82 12.15 -13.36
N PHE A 83 -4.98 12.17 -12.04
CA PHE A 83 -3.95 11.66 -11.14
C PHE A 83 -4.14 10.16 -10.97
N LYS A 84 -3.16 9.40 -11.43
CA LYS A 84 -3.18 7.93 -11.39
C LYS A 84 -2.96 7.41 -9.97
N ILE A 85 -3.38 6.16 -9.75
CA ILE A 85 -3.02 5.41 -8.54
C ILE A 85 -1.49 5.44 -8.38
N GLY A 86 -1.02 5.68 -7.15
CA GLY A 86 0.39 5.75 -6.85
C GLY A 86 1.05 7.10 -7.10
N THR A 87 0.31 8.11 -7.51
CA THR A 87 0.84 9.48 -7.60
C THR A 87 1.22 9.97 -6.19
N GLU A 88 2.46 10.41 -6.04
CA GLU A 88 2.94 11.03 -4.80
C GLU A 88 2.39 12.45 -4.68
N LEU A 89 1.81 12.77 -3.54
CA LEU A 89 1.27 14.08 -3.25
C LEU A 89 2.40 15.07 -2.95
N ASN A 90 2.45 16.13 -3.74
CA ASN A 90 3.27 17.31 -3.50
C ASN A 90 2.37 18.54 -3.33
N GLU A 91 2.95 19.70 -2.98
CA GLU A 91 2.18 20.92 -2.77
C GLU A 91 1.30 21.29 -3.97
N THR A 92 1.87 21.20 -5.18
CA THR A 92 1.18 21.62 -6.42
C THR A 92 -0.01 20.70 -6.74
N ILE A 93 0.11 19.41 -6.47
CA ILE A 93 -0.98 18.43 -6.66
C ILE A 93 -2.08 18.68 -5.63
N ILE A 94 -1.70 18.90 -4.36
CA ILE A 94 -2.68 19.18 -3.30
C ILE A 94 -3.46 20.46 -3.61
N ASP A 95 -2.80 21.52 -4.08
CA ASP A 95 -3.48 22.77 -4.44
C ASP A 95 -4.47 22.55 -5.60
N LYS A 96 -4.08 21.82 -6.64
CA LYS A 96 -4.99 21.45 -7.73
C LYS A 96 -6.20 20.65 -7.24
N ILE A 97 -6.00 19.71 -6.32
CA ILE A 97 -7.07 18.91 -5.73
C ILE A 97 -8.06 19.80 -4.95
N ILE A 98 -7.54 20.80 -4.23
CA ILE A 98 -8.36 21.76 -3.49
C ILE A 98 -9.14 22.67 -4.47
N GLU A 99 -8.50 23.18 -5.52
CA GLU A 99 -9.14 24.00 -6.55
C GLU A 99 -10.24 23.23 -7.29
N ALA A 100 -10.03 21.93 -7.52
CA ALA A 100 -11.05 21.04 -8.12
C ALA A 100 -12.21 20.69 -7.17
N ASN A 101 -12.23 21.20 -5.93
CA ASN A 101 -13.23 20.91 -4.90
C ASN A 101 -13.40 19.40 -4.61
N ILE A 102 -12.32 18.64 -4.64
CA ILE A 102 -12.35 17.22 -4.28
C ILE A 102 -12.34 17.12 -2.76
N HIS A 103 -13.39 16.55 -2.19
CA HIS A 103 -13.63 16.53 -0.75
C HIS A 103 -13.10 15.27 -0.04
N SER A 104 -12.74 14.24 -0.78
CA SER A 104 -12.28 12.97 -0.22
C SER A 104 -11.10 12.41 -1.01
N LEU A 105 -10.09 11.94 -0.29
CA LEU A 105 -8.90 11.31 -0.85
C LEU A 105 -8.68 9.96 -0.20
N ASP A 106 -8.50 8.93 -1.01
CA ASP A 106 -8.04 7.64 -0.53
C ASP A 106 -6.53 7.57 -0.67
N LEU A 107 -5.85 7.43 0.45
CA LEU A 107 -4.40 7.41 0.53
C LEU A 107 -3.89 6.03 0.95
N SER A 108 -2.79 5.61 0.36
CA SER A 108 -2.10 4.39 0.77
C SER A 108 -1.55 4.55 2.19
N VAL A 109 -1.80 3.56 3.06
CA VAL A 109 -1.31 3.57 4.44
C VAL A 109 0.16 3.18 4.43
N THR A 110 1.02 4.17 4.43
CA THR A 110 2.47 3.98 4.57
C THR A 110 2.94 4.46 5.94
N ASN A 111 3.92 3.78 6.51
CA ASN A 111 4.63 4.27 7.69
C ASN A 111 6.14 4.25 7.41
N SER A 112 6.89 5.04 8.18
CA SER A 112 8.34 5.20 7.99
C SER A 112 9.18 3.99 8.48
N ILE A 113 8.54 2.96 9.07
CA ILE A 113 9.27 1.87 9.73
C ILE A 113 9.16 0.57 8.94
N ASN A 114 7.95 0.08 8.68
CA ASN A 114 7.73 -1.26 8.11
C ASN A 114 6.82 -1.28 6.87
N LYS A 115 6.03 -0.23 6.66
CA LYS A 115 5.07 -0.13 5.55
C LYS A 115 5.44 1.03 4.63
N GLY A 116 6.54 0.86 3.91
CA GLY A 116 6.93 1.80 2.86
C GLY A 116 6.15 1.54 1.56
N PRO A 117 6.22 2.45 0.60
CA PRO A 117 5.57 2.32 -0.72
C PRO A 117 6.36 1.37 -1.65
N TYR A 118 7.01 0.34 -1.12
CA TYR A 118 7.99 -0.48 -1.85
C TYR A 118 7.38 -1.16 -3.08
N LEU A 119 6.24 -1.85 -2.90
CA LEU A 119 5.57 -2.52 -4.00
C LEU A 119 5.07 -1.51 -5.04
N LEU A 120 4.50 -0.40 -4.57
CA LEU A 120 4.01 0.66 -5.44
C LEU A 120 5.13 1.24 -6.31
N VAL A 121 6.27 1.57 -5.70
CA VAL A 121 7.45 2.07 -6.42
C VAL A 121 7.97 1.03 -7.41
N THR A 122 7.97 -0.26 -7.04
CA THR A 122 8.37 -1.34 -7.93
C THR A 122 7.44 -1.42 -9.14
N VAL A 123 6.13 -1.38 -8.93
CA VAL A 123 5.13 -1.43 -10.02
C VAL A 123 5.22 -0.19 -10.92
N LEU A 124 5.42 1.01 -10.34
CA LEU A 124 5.57 2.24 -11.12
C LEU A 124 6.84 2.27 -11.98
N ASN A 125 7.90 1.58 -11.54
CA ASN A 125 9.15 1.46 -12.29
C ASN A 125 9.17 0.26 -13.25
N ASP A 126 8.17 -0.61 -13.19
CA ASP A 126 8.06 -1.73 -14.11
C ASP A 126 7.73 -1.22 -15.53
N LYS A 127 8.52 -1.68 -16.49
CA LYS A 127 8.33 -1.36 -17.91
C LYS A 127 7.25 -2.21 -18.57
N ASN A 128 6.89 -3.32 -17.94
CA ASN A 128 5.90 -4.26 -18.47
C ASN A 128 4.50 -3.83 -18.04
N ASN A 129 3.61 -3.67 -19.02
CA ASN A 129 2.23 -3.28 -18.79
C ASN A 129 1.26 -4.46 -18.84
N THR A 130 1.69 -5.59 -19.40
CA THR A 130 0.86 -6.77 -19.55
C THR A 130 1.52 -8.00 -18.94
N LYS A 131 0.68 -9.00 -18.61
CA LYS A 131 1.15 -10.29 -18.09
C LYS A 131 2.08 -10.99 -19.08
N ASP A 132 1.78 -10.93 -20.37
CA ASP A 132 2.54 -11.62 -21.40
C ASP A 132 3.93 -10.99 -21.60
N GLU A 133 4.01 -9.66 -21.52
CA GLU A 133 5.29 -8.95 -21.51
C GLU A 133 6.14 -9.37 -20.31
N ALA A 134 5.55 -9.39 -19.11
CA ALA A 134 6.26 -9.77 -17.89
C ALA A 134 6.78 -11.22 -17.95
N ILE A 135 5.96 -12.17 -18.41
CA ILE A 135 6.36 -13.56 -18.57
C ILE A 135 7.49 -13.69 -19.60
N THR A 136 7.40 -12.94 -20.71
CA THR A 136 8.43 -12.91 -21.76
C THR A 136 9.76 -12.38 -21.23
N GLU A 137 9.74 -11.32 -20.43
CA GLU A 137 10.96 -10.78 -19.82
C GLU A 137 11.57 -11.74 -18.78
N ILE A 138 10.75 -12.40 -17.97
CA ILE A 138 11.21 -13.46 -17.06
C ILE A 138 11.89 -14.59 -17.84
N TYR A 139 11.29 -15.00 -18.97
CA TYR A 139 11.88 -16.02 -19.84
C TYR A 139 13.26 -15.61 -20.37
N LYS A 140 13.39 -14.39 -20.90
CA LYS A 140 14.65 -13.86 -21.41
C LYS A 140 15.76 -13.84 -20.34
N MET A 141 15.39 -13.53 -19.11
CA MET A 141 16.34 -13.55 -17.98
C MET A 141 16.81 -14.95 -17.63
N LEU A 142 15.91 -15.94 -17.73
CA LEU A 142 16.22 -17.35 -17.43
C LEU A 142 16.96 -18.05 -18.57
N ARG A 143 16.67 -17.67 -19.81
CA ARG A 143 17.25 -18.26 -21.03
C ARG A 143 17.72 -17.19 -22.00
N PRO A 144 18.84 -16.53 -21.69
CA PRO A 144 19.39 -15.50 -22.57
C PRO A 144 19.79 -16.10 -23.93
N GLY A 145 19.37 -15.41 -25.01
CA GLY A 145 19.70 -15.79 -26.39
C GLY A 145 18.70 -16.73 -27.09
N GLU A 146 17.72 -17.27 -26.38
CA GLU A 146 16.62 -18.03 -26.99
C GLU A 146 15.43 -17.10 -27.30
N PRO A 147 14.86 -17.15 -28.53
CA PRO A 147 13.68 -16.37 -28.84
C PRO A 147 12.48 -16.90 -28.07
N PRO A 148 11.78 -16.06 -27.28
CA PRO A 148 10.63 -16.49 -26.48
C PRO A 148 9.40 -16.69 -27.37
N THR A 149 8.67 -17.79 -27.17
CA THR A 149 7.24 -17.88 -27.50
C THR A 149 6.43 -17.79 -26.22
N ILE A 150 5.24 -17.21 -26.28
CA ILE A 150 4.40 -17.01 -25.09
C ILE A 150 4.06 -18.35 -24.42
N GLU A 151 3.81 -19.41 -25.23
CA GLU A 151 3.48 -20.74 -24.72
C GLU A 151 4.65 -21.32 -23.92
N ILE A 152 5.87 -21.29 -24.47
CA ILE A 152 7.07 -21.83 -23.80
C ILE A 152 7.40 -21.00 -22.56
N ALA A 153 7.31 -19.67 -22.68
CA ALA A 153 7.58 -18.78 -21.55
C ALA A 153 6.58 -19.01 -20.40
N THR A 154 5.29 -19.17 -20.70
CA THR A 154 4.24 -19.48 -19.72
C THR A 154 4.46 -20.85 -19.09
N GLN A 155 4.84 -21.86 -19.86
CA GLN A 155 5.13 -23.20 -19.35
C GLN A 155 6.32 -23.17 -18.39
N ILE A 156 7.39 -22.48 -18.74
CA ILE A 156 8.56 -22.35 -17.86
C ILE A 156 8.20 -21.60 -16.58
N PHE A 157 7.45 -20.51 -16.68
CA PHE A 157 6.99 -19.76 -15.50
C PHE A 157 6.14 -20.64 -14.58
N ASN A 158 5.19 -21.39 -15.11
CA ASN A 158 4.36 -22.30 -14.32
C ASN A 158 5.17 -23.42 -13.67
N ASN A 159 6.19 -23.91 -14.35
CA ASN A 159 7.06 -24.96 -13.83
C ASN A 159 7.99 -24.48 -12.70
N LEU A 160 8.21 -23.15 -12.57
CA LEU A 160 9.09 -22.63 -11.51
C LEU A 160 8.55 -22.88 -10.11
N PHE A 161 7.23 -22.68 -9.89
CA PHE A 161 6.64 -22.69 -8.56
C PHE A 161 5.27 -23.37 -8.45
N PHE A 162 4.57 -23.59 -9.57
CA PHE A 162 3.16 -23.99 -9.60
C PHE A 162 2.94 -25.42 -10.09
N SER A 163 4.01 -26.15 -10.42
CA SER A 163 3.94 -27.54 -10.90
C SER A 163 4.50 -28.49 -9.85
N SER A 164 3.70 -29.48 -9.45
CA SER A 164 4.11 -30.52 -8.50
C SER A 164 5.27 -31.40 -9.00
N ASP A 165 5.46 -31.48 -10.32
CA ASP A 165 6.54 -32.28 -10.91
C ASP A 165 7.90 -31.55 -10.89
N ARG A 166 7.89 -30.25 -10.66
CA ARG A 166 9.09 -29.38 -10.77
C ARG A 166 9.42 -28.60 -9.52
N TYR A 167 8.45 -28.40 -8.64
CA TYR A 167 8.61 -27.63 -7.42
C TYR A 167 7.99 -28.36 -6.22
N ASP A 168 8.73 -28.44 -5.13
CA ASP A 168 8.29 -29.03 -3.87
C ASP A 168 8.77 -28.18 -2.70
N LEU A 169 7.83 -27.51 -2.03
CA LEU A 169 8.06 -26.74 -0.82
C LEU A 169 8.29 -27.65 0.40
N SER A 170 7.96 -28.92 0.30
CA SER A 170 7.80 -29.90 1.37
C SER A 170 6.66 -29.59 2.36
N ASP A 171 6.20 -30.61 3.08
CA ASP A 171 5.15 -30.45 4.12
C ASP A 171 5.61 -29.46 5.21
N VAL A 172 6.87 -29.55 5.63
CA VAL A 172 7.44 -28.65 6.64
C VAL A 172 7.49 -27.20 6.15
N GLY A 173 7.85 -27.00 4.88
CA GLY A 173 7.83 -25.68 4.25
C GLY A 173 6.42 -25.09 4.19
N ARG A 174 5.43 -25.91 3.84
CA ARG A 174 4.02 -25.50 3.79
C ARG A 174 3.49 -25.12 5.18
N VAL A 175 3.76 -25.93 6.21
CA VAL A 175 3.36 -25.62 7.60
C VAL A 175 3.96 -24.29 8.07
N LYS A 176 5.26 -24.06 7.80
CA LYS A 176 5.92 -22.79 8.16
C LYS A 176 5.31 -21.60 7.41
N MET A 177 5.02 -21.76 6.14
CA MET A 177 4.40 -20.72 5.32
C MET A 177 2.99 -20.40 5.83
N ASN A 178 2.15 -21.42 6.05
CA ASN A 178 0.81 -21.27 6.60
C ASN A 178 0.82 -20.50 7.93
N SER A 179 1.73 -20.88 8.84
CA SER A 179 1.87 -20.20 10.13
C SER A 179 2.32 -18.74 9.99
N ARG A 180 3.27 -18.47 9.10
CA ARG A 180 3.79 -17.10 8.90
C ARG A 180 2.81 -16.17 8.20
N LEU A 181 2.05 -16.69 7.25
CA LEU A 181 1.08 -15.93 6.45
C LEU A 181 -0.33 -15.97 7.05
N ASN A 182 -0.51 -16.67 8.18
CA ASN A 182 -1.80 -16.87 8.84
C ASN A 182 -2.87 -17.43 7.87
N GLN A 183 -2.48 -18.43 7.08
CA GLN A 183 -3.34 -19.09 6.09
C GLN A 183 -3.74 -20.49 6.54
N GLU A 184 -4.98 -20.86 6.21
CA GLU A 184 -5.50 -22.23 6.38
C GLU A 184 -5.40 -22.97 5.04
N CYS A 185 -4.25 -23.58 4.77
CA CYS A 185 -4.03 -24.40 3.59
C CYS A 185 -3.63 -25.81 4.04
N SER A 186 -4.04 -26.84 3.28
CA SER A 186 -3.62 -28.22 3.56
C SER A 186 -2.10 -28.36 3.47
N ASP A 187 -1.51 -29.00 4.47
CA ASP A 187 -0.06 -29.23 4.55
C ASP A 187 0.46 -30.12 3.41
N LYS A 188 -0.44 -30.86 2.75
CA LYS A 188 -0.12 -31.70 1.60
C LYS A 188 0.05 -30.93 0.28
N ILE A 189 -0.28 -29.64 0.26
CA ILE A 189 -0.09 -28.80 -0.92
C ILE A 189 1.32 -28.22 -0.88
N THR A 190 2.23 -28.84 -1.58
CA THR A 190 3.66 -28.49 -1.57
C THR A 190 4.09 -27.56 -2.70
N ILE A 191 3.17 -27.12 -3.54
CA ILE A 191 3.41 -26.08 -4.57
C ILE A 191 2.96 -24.72 -4.08
N LEU A 192 3.49 -23.65 -4.68
CA LEU A 192 2.97 -22.30 -4.42
C LEU A 192 1.58 -22.11 -5.05
N ARG A 193 0.75 -21.33 -4.38
CA ARG A 193 -0.56 -20.88 -4.88
C ARG A 193 -0.53 -19.36 -5.08
N ASN A 194 -1.43 -18.86 -5.90
CA ASN A 194 -1.58 -17.40 -6.08
C ASN A 194 -1.87 -16.70 -4.75
N ASP A 195 -2.69 -17.34 -3.88
CA ASP A 195 -3.01 -16.79 -2.55
C ASP A 195 -1.78 -16.64 -1.65
N ASP A 196 -0.80 -17.54 -1.77
CA ASP A 196 0.45 -17.46 -1.01
C ASP A 196 1.24 -16.21 -1.43
N ILE A 197 1.31 -15.93 -2.74
CA ILE A 197 2.00 -14.76 -3.29
C ILE A 197 1.30 -13.48 -2.84
N ILE A 198 -0.03 -13.43 -2.95
CA ILE A 198 -0.82 -12.27 -2.50
C ILE A 198 -0.60 -12.02 -1.01
N ALA A 199 -0.61 -13.07 -0.18
CA ALA A 199 -0.41 -12.93 1.25
C ALA A 199 1.03 -12.51 1.64
N ILE A 200 2.04 -12.86 0.83
CA ILE A 200 3.42 -12.39 1.04
C ILE A 200 3.54 -10.90 0.75
N ILE A 201 2.83 -10.42 -0.27
CA ILE A 201 2.88 -9.03 -0.71
C ILE A 201 2.08 -8.11 0.23
N HIS A 202 1.01 -8.62 0.84
CA HIS A 202 0.10 -7.88 1.71
C HIS A 202 0.67 -7.68 3.12
#